data_138ec0468fbfd12905392033dbac9336
#
_entry.id   138ec0468fbfd12905392033dbac9336
#
_cell.length_a   1.000
_cell.length_b   1.000
_cell.length_c   1.000
_cell.angle_alpha   90.00
_cell.angle_beta   90.00
_cell.angle_gamma   90.00
#
_symmetry.space_group_name_H-M   'P 1'
#
loop_
_entity.id
_entity.type
_entity.pdbx_description
1 polymer ?
#
loop_
_entity_poly.entity_id
_entity_poly.type
_entity_poly.pdbx_seq_one_letter_code
_entity_poly.pdbx_strand_id
1 'polypeptide(L)'
;MVVLTNKDHRRGSEECRRRLGTPILIHELDAPLLDIPADKTFKDGERIAGELEVIHLPSMKSPGESALYWKNERVLILGDALIGKPPGSLNLLPPEKYEDIRKAGESLKKLKGLDARMILVGDGDPVLSSAPAALEDFFSRFEEPHPQAVR
;
A
#
# COMPACT_ATOMS: atom_id res chain seq x y z
N MET A 1 -5.09 17.50 4.47
CA MET A 1 -5.21 16.80 3.19
C MET A 1 -5.69 15.36 3.40
N VAL A 2 -6.32 14.78 2.40
CA VAL A 2 -6.64 13.35 2.33
C VAL A 2 -5.71 12.72 1.29
N VAL A 3 -5.01 11.66 1.66
CA VAL A 3 -4.13 10.93 0.74
C VAL A 3 -4.69 9.53 0.54
N LEU A 4 -5.02 9.18 -0.69
CA LEU A 4 -5.56 7.87 -1.03
C LEU A 4 -4.43 6.97 -1.54
N THR A 5 -4.29 5.81 -0.93
CA THR A 5 -3.30 4.80 -1.34
C THR A 5 -3.72 4.03 -2.58
N ASN A 6 -5.01 3.98 -2.88
CA ASN A 6 -5.58 3.42 -4.10
C ASN A 6 -6.99 3.98 -4.37
N LYS A 7 -7.54 3.69 -5.55
CA LYS A 7 -8.86 4.18 -5.99
C LYS A 7 -10.05 3.66 -5.18
N ASP A 8 -9.89 2.57 -4.46
CA ASP A 8 -10.99 1.92 -3.73
C ASP A 8 -11.16 2.47 -2.30
N HIS A 9 -10.19 3.27 -1.81
CA HIS A 9 -10.18 3.79 -0.43
C HIS A 9 -10.75 5.19 -0.28
N ARG A 10 -11.61 5.63 -1.17
CA ARG A 10 -12.16 6.99 -1.19
C ARG A 10 -13.19 7.32 -0.12
N ARG A 11 -13.70 6.31 0.58
CA ARG A 11 -14.80 6.48 1.55
C ARG A 11 -14.50 7.59 2.57
N GLY A 12 -15.43 8.53 2.71
CA GLY A 12 -15.28 9.67 3.62
C GLY A 12 -14.46 10.82 3.07
N SER A 13 -13.78 10.68 1.94
CA SER A 13 -12.88 11.70 1.39
C SER A 13 -13.62 12.99 1.00
N GLU A 14 -14.77 12.87 0.33
CA GLU A 14 -15.58 14.04 -0.04
C GLU A 14 -16.11 14.77 1.19
N GLU A 15 -16.50 14.03 2.20
CA GLU A 15 -16.97 14.62 3.45
C GLU A 15 -15.83 15.38 4.16
N CYS A 16 -14.62 14.80 4.18
CA CYS A 16 -13.44 15.50 4.68
C CYS A 16 -13.17 16.78 3.90
N ARG A 17 -13.22 16.71 2.57
CA ARG A 17 -13.04 17.89 1.70
C ARG A 17 -14.08 18.96 2.00
N ARG A 18 -15.35 18.57 2.06
CA ARG A 18 -16.46 19.48 2.31
C ARG A 18 -16.39 20.16 3.69
N ARG A 19 -16.05 19.40 4.73
CA ARG A 19 -16.01 19.93 6.11
C ARG A 19 -14.75 20.70 6.42
N LEU A 20 -13.62 20.25 5.92
CA LEU A 20 -12.30 20.76 6.32
C LEU A 20 -11.62 21.61 5.24
N GLY A 21 -12.21 21.72 4.05
CA GLY A 21 -11.57 22.41 2.92
C GLY A 21 -10.26 21.76 2.49
N THR A 22 -10.09 20.46 2.75
CA THR A 22 -8.83 19.76 2.55
C THR A 22 -8.76 19.08 1.18
N PRO A 23 -7.63 19.15 0.46
CA PRO A 23 -7.49 18.51 -0.85
C PRO A 23 -7.42 16.98 -0.74
N ILE A 24 -7.88 16.31 -1.80
CA ILE A 24 -7.76 14.86 -2.00
C ILE A 24 -6.63 14.60 -2.99
N LEU A 25 -5.66 13.79 -2.58
CA LEU A 25 -4.51 13.40 -3.37
C LEU A 25 -4.53 11.90 -3.63
N ILE A 26 -4.17 11.51 -4.86
CA ILE A 26 -4.09 10.11 -5.27
C ILE A 26 -3.00 9.95 -6.34
N HIS A 27 -2.51 8.73 -6.54
CA HIS A 27 -1.56 8.45 -7.62
C HIS A 27 -2.18 8.77 -9.00
N GLU A 28 -1.37 9.31 -9.91
CA GLU A 28 -1.83 9.75 -11.24
C GLU A 28 -2.52 8.64 -12.04
N LEU A 29 -2.11 7.38 -11.88
CA LEU A 29 -2.73 6.24 -12.57
C LEU A 29 -4.11 5.88 -12.02
N ASP A 30 -4.39 6.19 -10.79
CA ASP A 30 -5.68 5.91 -10.16
C ASP A 30 -6.66 7.09 -10.27
N ALA A 31 -6.17 8.30 -10.45
CA ALA A 31 -7.01 9.49 -10.54
C ALA A 31 -8.12 9.38 -11.61
N PRO A 32 -7.86 8.90 -12.84
CA PRO A 32 -8.91 8.72 -13.85
C PRO A 32 -9.94 7.64 -13.52
N LEU A 33 -9.59 6.71 -12.62
CA LEU A 33 -10.44 5.59 -12.20
C LEU A 33 -11.26 5.90 -10.96
N LEU A 34 -11.01 7.05 -10.33
CA LEU A 34 -11.74 7.51 -9.17
C LEU A 34 -13.08 8.10 -9.63
N ASP A 35 -14.16 7.78 -8.93
CA ASP A 35 -15.50 8.30 -9.23
C ASP A 35 -15.80 9.65 -8.57
N ILE A 36 -14.81 10.22 -7.91
CA ILE A 36 -14.80 11.60 -7.39
C ILE A 36 -13.58 12.34 -7.95
N PRO A 37 -13.64 13.67 -8.13
CA PRO A 37 -12.46 14.40 -8.61
C PRO A 37 -11.36 14.43 -7.54
N ALA A 38 -10.12 14.11 -7.95
CA ALA A 38 -8.93 14.35 -7.16
C ALA A 38 -8.48 15.81 -7.35
N ASP A 39 -8.03 16.45 -6.27
CA ASP A 39 -7.54 17.82 -6.33
C ASP A 39 -6.08 17.88 -6.81
N LYS A 40 -5.29 16.85 -6.46
CA LYS A 40 -3.88 16.72 -6.87
C LYS A 40 -3.54 15.26 -7.11
N THR A 41 -2.54 15.05 -7.94
CA THR A 41 -1.96 13.72 -8.16
C THR A 41 -0.51 13.67 -7.72
N PHE A 42 -0.01 12.46 -7.48
CA PHE A 42 1.39 12.21 -7.18
C PHE A 42 1.92 11.02 -7.98
N LYS A 43 3.25 10.90 -8.00
CA LYS A 43 4.01 9.83 -8.68
C LYS A 43 4.99 9.18 -7.72
N ASP A 44 5.55 8.04 -8.16
CA ASP A 44 6.63 7.36 -7.45
C ASP A 44 7.78 8.32 -7.12
N GLY A 45 8.29 8.23 -5.90
CA GLY A 45 9.41 9.04 -5.42
C GLY A 45 9.08 10.46 -4.98
N GLU A 46 7.87 10.95 -5.25
CA GLU A 46 7.47 12.27 -4.75
C GLU A 46 7.26 12.28 -3.25
N ARG A 47 7.37 13.46 -2.65
CA ARG A 47 7.11 13.67 -1.23
C ARG A 47 5.83 14.47 -1.03
N ILE A 48 4.94 13.91 -0.21
CA ILE A 48 3.69 14.56 0.20
C ILE A 48 3.94 15.27 1.52
N ALA A 49 3.57 16.56 1.59
CA ALA A 49 3.80 17.42 2.75
C ALA A 49 5.28 17.48 3.20
N GLY A 50 6.21 17.20 2.28
CA GLY A 50 7.64 17.20 2.58
C GLY A 50 8.15 16.01 3.39
N GLU A 51 7.27 15.12 3.85
CA GLU A 51 7.61 14.07 4.80
C GLU A 51 7.32 12.64 4.30
N LEU A 52 6.19 12.45 3.62
CA LEU A 52 5.75 11.13 3.17
C LEU A 52 6.29 10.83 1.77
N GLU A 53 7.22 9.91 1.67
CA GLU A 53 7.72 9.44 0.38
C GLU A 53 6.72 8.47 -0.26
N VAL A 54 6.36 8.72 -1.50
CA VAL A 54 5.49 7.85 -2.29
C VAL A 54 6.30 6.71 -2.89
N ILE A 55 5.86 5.49 -2.65
CA ILE A 55 6.41 4.28 -3.27
C ILE A 55 5.30 3.64 -4.09
N HIS A 56 5.34 3.82 -5.39
CA HIS A 56 4.38 3.20 -6.30
C HIS A 56 4.63 1.69 -6.40
N LEU A 57 3.59 0.91 -6.25
CA LEU A 57 3.61 -0.55 -6.32
C LEU A 57 2.83 -1.01 -7.55
N PRO A 58 3.50 -1.22 -8.70
CA PRO A 58 2.83 -1.66 -9.91
C PRO A 58 2.29 -3.09 -9.79
N SER A 59 1.35 -3.44 -10.66
CA SER A 59 0.75 -4.78 -10.73
C SER A 59 -0.06 -5.21 -9.51
N MET A 60 -0.39 -4.27 -8.64
CA MET A 60 -1.31 -4.50 -7.53
C MET A 60 -2.77 -4.47 -7.99
N LYS A 61 -3.72 -4.67 -7.08
CA LYS A 61 -5.17 -4.60 -7.36
C LYS A 61 -5.56 -3.30 -8.05
N SER A 62 -4.95 -2.20 -7.67
CA SER A 62 -5.16 -0.87 -8.26
C SER A 62 -3.92 -0.44 -9.03
N PRO A 63 -4.05 0.12 -10.25
CA PRO A 63 -2.88 0.54 -11.05
C PRO A 63 -1.97 1.53 -10.34
N GLY A 64 -2.54 2.41 -9.53
CA GLY A 64 -1.82 3.43 -8.77
C GLY A 64 -1.58 3.08 -7.31
N GLU A 65 -1.69 1.81 -6.92
CA GLU A 65 -1.43 1.40 -5.54
C GLU A 65 -0.10 1.95 -5.06
N SER A 66 -0.13 2.65 -3.93
CA SER A 66 1.03 3.34 -3.39
C SER A 66 1.19 3.07 -1.91
N ALA A 67 2.40 2.74 -1.51
CA ALA A 67 2.82 2.81 -0.12
C ALA A 67 3.32 4.23 0.18
N LEU A 68 3.17 4.66 1.42
CA LEU A 68 3.69 5.93 1.92
C LEU A 68 4.70 5.63 3.01
N TYR A 69 5.92 6.11 2.83
CA TYR A 69 6.98 5.90 3.81
C TYR A 69 7.29 7.20 4.55
N TRP A 70 6.99 7.20 5.85
CA TRP A 70 7.32 8.29 6.76
C TRP A 70 8.64 8.00 7.45
N LYS A 71 9.72 8.37 6.79
CA LYS A 71 11.07 8.00 7.18
C LYS A 71 11.43 8.46 8.58
N ASN A 72 11.12 9.71 8.94
CA ASN A 72 11.47 10.29 10.24
C ASN A 72 10.80 9.55 11.40
N GLU A 73 9.58 9.06 11.19
CA GLU A 73 8.83 8.31 12.20
C GLU A 73 9.03 6.78 12.08
N ARG A 74 9.71 6.34 11.02
CA ARG A 74 9.95 4.93 10.72
C ARG A 74 8.63 4.15 10.57
N VAL A 75 7.66 4.76 9.87
CA VAL A 75 6.32 4.19 9.62
C VAL A 75 6.14 3.96 8.14
N LEU A 76 5.69 2.76 7.79
CA LEU A 76 5.27 2.39 6.45
C LEU A 76 3.75 2.26 6.42
N ILE A 77 3.10 2.99 5.54
CA ILE A 77 1.64 2.98 5.39
C ILE A 77 1.32 2.24 4.09
N LEU A 78 0.63 1.12 4.23
CA LEU A 78 0.18 0.28 3.12
C LEU A 78 -1.34 0.33 3.07
N GLY A 79 -1.92 0.59 1.91
CA GLY A 79 -3.36 0.46 1.72
C GLY A 79 -3.77 -1.01 1.69
N ASP A 80 -4.04 -1.51 0.48
CA ASP A 80 -4.33 -2.92 0.22
C ASP A 80 -3.11 -3.70 -0.29
N ALA A 81 -1.95 -3.08 -0.33
CA ALA A 81 -0.73 -3.72 -0.83
C ALA A 81 -0.38 -4.98 -0.04
N LEU A 82 -0.54 -4.92 1.27
CA LEU A 82 -0.52 -6.07 2.18
C LEU A 82 -1.60 -5.90 3.23
N ILE A 83 -2.21 -6.99 3.64
CA ILE A 83 -3.20 -7.02 4.72
C ILE A 83 -2.62 -7.64 5.98
N GLY A 84 -3.06 -7.17 7.14
CA GLY A 84 -2.65 -7.66 8.46
C GLY A 84 -3.53 -8.79 8.99
N LYS A 85 -3.69 -9.84 8.21
CA LYS A 85 -4.49 -11.03 8.54
C LYS A 85 -3.72 -12.29 8.21
N PRO A 86 -3.64 -13.25 9.17
CA PRO A 86 -4.01 -13.13 10.58
C PRO A 86 -3.15 -12.12 11.34
N PRO A 87 -3.55 -11.70 12.57
CA PRO A 87 -2.78 -10.73 13.35
C PRO A 87 -1.30 -11.10 13.48
N GLY A 88 -0.42 -10.10 13.29
CA GLY A 88 1.04 -10.29 13.32
C GLY A 88 1.65 -10.79 12.01
N SER A 89 0.83 -11.11 11.02
CA SER A 89 1.28 -11.58 9.70
C SER A 89 0.86 -10.62 8.60
N LEU A 90 1.68 -10.48 7.58
CA LEU A 90 1.38 -9.71 6.37
C LEU A 90 1.13 -10.66 5.21
N ASN A 91 0.06 -10.42 4.45
CA ASN A 91 -0.33 -11.27 3.34
C ASN A 91 -0.85 -10.45 2.16
N LEU A 92 -0.74 -11.01 0.96
CA LEU A 92 -1.44 -10.52 -0.22
C LEU A 92 -2.95 -10.75 -0.08
N LEU A 93 -3.74 -9.99 -0.81
CA LEU A 93 -5.15 -10.29 -1.04
C LEU A 93 -5.27 -11.63 -1.81
N PRO A 94 -6.47 -12.24 -1.84
CA PRO A 94 -6.70 -13.45 -2.64
C PRO A 94 -6.26 -13.29 -4.10
N PRO A 95 -5.75 -14.36 -4.74
CA PRO A 95 -5.16 -14.29 -6.09
C PRO A 95 -6.07 -13.68 -7.16
N GLU A 96 -7.38 -13.86 -7.05
CA GLU A 96 -8.37 -13.32 -7.99
C GLU A 96 -8.46 -11.78 -7.98
N LYS A 97 -7.79 -11.12 -7.03
CA LYS A 97 -7.71 -9.65 -6.97
C LYS A 97 -6.61 -9.08 -7.87
N TYR A 98 -5.77 -9.92 -8.43
CA TYR A 98 -4.63 -9.52 -9.23
C TYR A 98 -4.74 -10.06 -10.66
N GLU A 99 -4.21 -9.32 -11.61
CA GLU A 99 -3.97 -9.84 -12.95
C GLU A 99 -2.86 -10.90 -12.93
N ASP A 100 -1.80 -10.63 -12.16
CA ASP A 100 -0.68 -11.54 -11.95
C ASP A 100 -0.13 -11.35 -10.53
N ILE A 101 -0.44 -12.29 -9.65
CA ILE A 101 -0.02 -12.23 -8.24
C ILE A 101 1.50 -12.28 -8.06
N ARG A 102 2.22 -12.92 -8.99
CA ARG A 102 3.69 -12.96 -8.93
C ARG A 102 4.28 -11.58 -9.18
N LYS A 103 3.78 -10.86 -10.19
CA LYS A 103 4.19 -9.49 -10.45
C LYS A 103 3.83 -8.55 -9.29
N ALA A 104 2.68 -8.76 -8.67
CA ALA A 104 2.29 -8.02 -7.47
C ALA A 104 3.30 -8.23 -6.34
N GLY A 105 3.65 -9.48 -6.04
CA GLY A 105 4.66 -9.78 -5.02
C GLY A 105 6.04 -9.23 -5.36
N GLU A 106 6.45 -9.29 -6.63
CA GLU A 106 7.72 -8.70 -7.07
C GLU A 106 7.77 -7.18 -6.85
N SER A 107 6.65 -6.49 -7.08
CA SER A 107 6.61 -5.04 -6.86
C SER A 107 6.82 -4.67 -5.39
N LEU A 108 6.40 -5.52 -4.46
CA LEU A 108 6.59 -5.32 -3.03
C LEU A 108 8.05 -5.40 -2.59
N LYS A 109 8.95 -5.93 -3.42
CA LYS A 109 10.39 -5.92 -3.12
C LYS A 109 10.97 -4.53 -2.98
N LYS A 110 10.31 -3.50 -3.50
CA LYS A 110 10.64 -2.10 -3.23
C LYS A 110 10.61 -1.74 -1.74
N LEU A 111 9.87 -2.49 -0.95
CA LEU A 111 9.75 -2.29 0.49
C LEU A 111 10.88 -2.96 1.29
N LYS A 112 11.68 -3.82 0.65
CA LYS A 112 12.85 -4.44 1.30
C LYS A 112 13.89 -3.37 1.65
N GLY A 113 14.44 -3.49 2.84
CA GLY A 113 15.51 -2.60 3.31
C GLY A 113 15.04 -1.24 3.81
N LEU A 114 13.73 -0.96 3.81
CA LEU A 114 13.21 0.24 4.45
C LEU A 114 13.34 0.11 5.97
N ASP A 115 13.84 1.18 6.61
CA ASP A 115 13.90 1.26 8.06
C ASP A 115 12.53 1.63 8.62
N ALA A 116 11.63 0.65 8.68
CA ALA A 116 10.30 0.81 9.23
C ALA A 116 10.15 0.03 10.54
N ARG A 117 9.71 0.70 11.59
CA ARG A 117 9.39 0.08 12.88
C ARG A 117 7.93 -0.39 12.93
N MET A 118 7.05 0.35 12.29
CA MET A 118 5.62 0.08 12.23
C MET A 118 5.14 0.01 10.79
N ILE A 119 4.13 -0.84 10.57
CA ILE A 119 3.41 -0.93 9.31
C ILE A 119 1.92 -0.74 9.60
N LEU A 120 1.33 0.25 8.96
CA LEU A 120 -0.11 0.51 9.01
C LEU A 120 -0.74 -0.02 7.73
N VAL A 121 -1.84 -0.74 7.87
CA VAL A 121 -2.55 -1.39 6.76
C VAL A 121 -3.99 -0.90 6.65
N GLY A 122 -4.58 -1.04 5.46
CA GLY A 122 -5.99 -0.68 5.23
C GLY A 122 -6.97 -1.77 5.67
N ASP A 123 -6.52 -3.01 5.80
CA ASP A 123 -7.33 -4.16 6.21
C ASP A 123 -6.55 -5.08 7.14
N GLY A 124 -7.20 -5.53 8.21
CA GLY A 124 -6.58 -6.33 9.26
C GLY A 124 -5.85 -5.51 10.31
N ASP A 125 -4.96 -6.16 11.05
CA ASP A 125 -4.23 -5.55 12.16
C ASP A 125 -2.92 -4.90 11.69
N PRO A 126 -2.60 -3.70 12.17
CA PRO A 126 -1.29 -3.10 11.92
C PRO A 126 -0.18 -3.87 12.64
N VAL A 127 1.04 -3.77 12.12
CA VAL A 127 2.25 -4.27 12.80
C VAL A 127 2.89 -3.09 13.54
N LEU A 128 2.67 -3.01 14.84
CA LEU A 128 3.12 -1.88 15.68
C LEU A 128 4.53 -2.06 16.23
N SER A 129 5.06 -3.27 16.14
CA SER A 129 6.44 -3.60 16.51
C SER A 129 6.91 -4.75 15.62
N SER A 130 8.23 -4.90 15.48
CA SER A 130 8.80 -5.99 14.66
C SER A 130 8.40 -5.96 13.18
N ALA A 131 8.16 -4.78 12.62
CA ALA A 131 7.82 -4.62 11.20
C ALA A 131 8.86 -5.26 10.25
N PRO A 132 10.18 -5.14 10.50
CA PRO A 132 11.17 -5.82 9.66
C PRO A 132 11.00 -7.34 9.65
N ALA A 133 10.73 -7.94 10.79
CA ALA A 133 10.52 -9.39 10.89
C ALA A 133 9.25 -9.83 10.15
N ALA A 134 8.17 -9.04 10.22
CA ALA A 134 6.93 -9.34 9.52
C ALA A 134 7.09 -9.25 7.99
N LEU A 135 7.85 -8.28 7.49
CA LEU A 135 8.19 -8.18 6.07
C LEU A 135 9.10 -9.33 5.61
N GLU A 136 10.11 -9.65 6.40
CA GLU A 136 11.03 -10.76 6.11
C GLU A 136 10.28 -12.09 6.04
N ASP A 137 9.39 -12.34 6.99
CA ASP A 137 8.51 -13.52 6.98
C ASP A 137 7.64 -13.57 5.72
N PHE A 138 7.02 -12.46 5.35
CA PHE A 138 6.24 -12.37 4.11
C PHE A 138 7.09 -12.74 2.89
N PHE A 139 8.25 -12.12 2.72
CA PHE A 139 9.11 -12.38 1.57
C PHE A 139 9.65 -13.81 1.54
N SER A 140 10.00 -14.38 2.69
CA SER A 140 10.42 -15.77 2.79
C SER A 140 9.34 -16.72 2.29
N ARG A 141 8.10 -16.54 2.73
CA ARG A 141 6.96 -17.36 2.30
C ARG A 141 6.61 -17.14 0.83
N PHE A 142 6.75 -15.90 0.33
CA PHE A 142 6.45 -15.59 -1.06
C PHE A 142 7.50 -16.15 -2.03
N GLU A 143 8.78 -16.16 -1.64
CA GLU A 143 9.90 -16.63 -2.44
C GLU A 143 10.08 -18.15 -2.39
N GLU A 144 9.47 -18.82 -1.41
CA GLU A 144 9.46 -20.29 -1.40
C GLU A 144 8.75 -20.83 -2.64
N PRO A 145 9.38 -21.76 -3.37
CA PRO A 145 8.69 -22.41 -4.47
C PRO A 145 7.49 -23.16 -3.88
N HIS A 146 6.29 -22.74 -4.27
CA HIS A 146 5.10 -23.53 -3.97
C HIS A 146 5.40 -24.96 -4.44
N PRO A 147 5.23 -25.98 -3.57
CA PRO A 147 5.30 -27.34 -4.05
C PRO A 147 4.30 -27.43 -5.19
N GLN A 148 4.81 -27.65 -6.39
CA GLN A 148 3.95 -27.90 -7.54
C GLN A 148 2.99 -28.97 -7.09
N ALA A 149 1.68 -28.68 -7.19
CA ALA A 149 0.69 -29.72 -6.95
C ALA A 149 1.03 -30.86 -7.86
N VAL A 150 1.62 -31.90 -7.27
CA VAL A 150 1.90 -33.14 -7.97
C VAL A 150 0.53 -33.71 -8.32
N ARG A 151 0.24 -33.71 -9.60
CA ARG A 151 -0.95 -34.38 -10.09
C ARG A 151 -0.76 -35.90 -9.99
#